data_964642e291417e563e1e5e260ee76bed
#
_entry.id   964642e291417e563e1e5e260ee76bed
#
_cell.length_a   1.000
_cell.length_b   1.000
_cell.length_c   1.000
_cell.angle_alpha   90.00
_cell.angle_beta   90.00
_cell.angle_gamma   90.00
#
_symmetry.space_group_name_H-M   'P 1'
#
loop_
_entity.id
_entity.type
_entity.pdbx_description
1 polymer ?
#
loop_
_entity_poly.entity_id
_entity_poly.type
_entity_poly.pdbx_seq_one_letter_code
_entity_poly.pdbx_strand_id
1 'polypeptide(L)'
;GINPIGKYLENKIVWVLNDNESNTKYLRSIVEAGAKIENILEIDLLCSVFTPEIAIVFPPKQLTDNVPSGDTQEEYYRIMEHYIHFSQMMVHRMSDQPTTFNHLLFVLPPYADEYSCELDRMAYYAITGLVAGLGKMYAPRSIFVNSVILNDNLDIFLVSDWIAYLVSDNSNNIVGQNIKL
;
A
#
# COMPACT_ATOMS: atom_id res chain seq x y z
N GLY A 1 -11.92 5.46 31.51
CA GLY A 1 -10.84 4.61 31.09
C GLY A 1 -10.51 4.90 29.65
N ILE A 2 -9.31 5.32 29.42
CA ILE A 2 -8.78 5.38 28.09
C ILE A 2 -8.91 3.95 27.57
N ASN A 3 -9.87 3.77 26.71
CA ASN A 3 -9.88 2.58 25.92
C ASN A 3 -8.53 2.55 25.24
N PRO A 4 -7.62 1.65 25.59
CA PRO A 4 -6.44 1.50 24.78
C PRO A 4 -7.00 1.39 23.38
N ILE A 5 -6.51 2.23 22.49
CA ILE A 5 -6.83 2.17 21.06
C ILE A 5 -6.58 0.72 20.75
N GLY A 6 -7.65 -0.05 20.96
CA GLY A 6 -7.50 -1.42 21.29
C GLY A 6 -6.97 -2.13 20.09
N LYS A 7 -6.59 -3.32 20.19
CA LYS A 7 -6.14 -4.21 19.15
C LYS A 7 -7.21 -4.36 18.06
N TYR A 8 -7.55 -3.22 17.41
CA TYR A 8 -8.62 -3.14 16.40
C TYR A 8 -8.27 -3.88 15.10
N LEU A 9 -7.02 -4.31 14.97
CA LEU A 9 -6.55 -5.22 13.91
C LEU A 9 -6.22 -6.61 14.46
N GLU A 10 -6.69 -6.95 15.66
CA GLU A 10 -6.46 -8.26 16.24
C GLU A 10 -6.98 -9.37 15.34
N ASN A 11 -6.19 -10.40 15.17
CA ASN A 11 -6.44 -11.54 14.28
C ASN A 11 -6.44 -11.21 12.78
N LYS A 12 -6.08 -9.99 12.38
CA LYS A 12 -5.89 -9.66 10.97
C LYS A 12 -4.50 -10.05 10.51
N ILE A 13 -4.43 -10.65 9.33
CA ILE A 13 -3.16 -10.92 8.64
C ILE A 13 -2.99 -9.84 7.58
N VAL A 14 -1.87 -9.15 7.64
CA VAL A 14 -1.53 -8.08 6.72
C VAL A 14 -0.39 -8.56 5.82
N TRP A 15 -0.64 -8.62 4.53
CA TRP A 15 0.42 -8.86 3.56
C TRP A 15 1.13 -7.56 3.23
N VAL A 16 2.45 -7.60 3.26
CA VAL A 16 3.30 -6.46 2.94
C VAL A 16 4.21 -6.84 1.78
N LEU A 17 4.10 -6.08 0.70
CA LEU A 17 4.93 -6.22 -0.48
C LEU A 17 6.03 -5.16 -0.47
N ASN A 18 7.25 -5.55 -0.82
CA ASN A 18 8.44 -4.70 -0.82
C ASN A 18 8.82 -4.13 0.55
N ASP A 19 8.50 -4.85 1.62
CA ASP A 19 9.02 -4.49 2.92
C ASP A 19 10.54 -4.63 2.96
N ASN A 20 11.18 -3.66 3.59
CA ASN A 20 12.62 -3.66 3.86
C ASN A 20 12.87 -2.97 5.20
N GLU A 21 14.11 -2.99 5.67
CA GLU A 21 14.47 -2.41 6.97
C GLU A 21 14.05 -0.94 7.11
N SER A 22 14.08 -0.17 6.00
CA SER A 22 13.68 1.24 6.02
C SER A 22 12.17 1.44 6.13
N ASN A 23 11.36 0.46 5.71
CA ASN A 23 9.89 0.52 5.71
C ASN A 23 9.26 -0.05 6.97
N THR A 24 9.94 -0.95 7.66
CA THR A 24 9.42 -1.63 8.87
C THR A 24 8.92 -0.65 9.94
N LYS A 25 9.58 0.50 10.07
CA LYS A 25 9.18 1.56 11.00
C LYS A 25 7.75 2.08 10.80
N TYR A 26 7.23 2.03 9.58
CA TYR A 26 5.88 2.49 9.24
C TYR A 26 4.79 1.48 9.63
N LEU A 27 5.17 0.27 9.99
CA LEU A 27 4.24 -0.81 10.33
C LEU A 27 4.01 -0.95 11.85
N ARG A 28 4.64 -0.12 12.65
CA ARG A 28 4.58 -0.20 14.11
C ARG A 28 3.16 -0.18 14.64
N SER A 29 2.36 0.79 14.24
CA SER A 29 0.99 0.94 14.75
C SER A 29 0.07 -0.22 14.34
N ILE A 30 0.33 -0.84 13.20
CA ILE A 30 -0.37 -2.05 12.75
C ILE A 30 -0.09 -3.21 13.71
N VAL A 31 1.17 -3.40 14.06
CA VAL A 31 1.57 -4.45 15.02
C VAL A 31 1.00 -4.18 16.41
N GLU A 32 1.07 -2.95 16.87
CA GLU A 32 0.48 -2.53 18.15
C GLU A 32 -1.04 -2.70 18.18
N ALA A 33 -1.69 -2.55 17.03
CA ALA A 33 -3.13 -2.81 16.86
C ALA A 33 -3.49 -4.30 16.82
N GLY A 34 -2.53 -5.21 16.89
CA GLY A 34 -2.72 -6.64 17.01
C GLY A 34 -2.65 -7.44 15.72
N ALA A 35 -2.32 -6.81 14.60
CA ALA A 35 -2.18 -7.51 13.33
C ALA A 35 -0.89 -8.34 13.26
N LYS A 36 -0.95 -9.42 12.49
CA LYS A 36 0.22 -10.21 12.11
C LYS A 36 0.66 -9.80 10.72
N ILE A 37 1.92 -9.46 10.57
CA ILE A 37 2.52 -9.07 9.29
C ILE A 37 3.17 -10.28 8.63
N GLU A 38 2.86 -10.47 7.36
CA GLU A 38 3.52 -11.42 6.48
C GLU A 38 4.13 -10.68 5.31
N ASN A 39 5.46 -10.78 5.18
CA ASN A 39 6.19 -10.23 4.04
C ASN A 39 6.04 -11.16 2.85
N ILE A 40 5.51 -10.64 1.76
CA ILE A 40 5.19 -11.43 0.58
C ILE A 40 6.12 -11.00 -0.57
N LEU A 41 6.70 -11.99 -1.21
CA LEU A 41 7.36 -11.82 -2.49
C LEU A 41 6.34 -11.99 -3.62
N GLU A 42 6.55 -11.31 -4.72
CA GLU A 42 5.63 -11.35 -5.86
C GLU A 42 5.34 -12.78 -6.34
N ILE A 43 6.36 -13.65 -6.31
CA ILE A 43 6.22 -15.05 -6.70
C ILE A 43 5.29 -15.84 -5.77
N ASP A 44 5.25 -15.50 -4.51
CA ASP A 44 4.42 -16.19 -3.51
C ASP A 44 2.93 -15.98 -3.76
N LEU A 45 2.58 -14.90 -4.43
CA LEU A 45 1.19 -14.57 -4.77
C LEU A 45 0.59 -15.57 -5.75
N LEU A 46 1.39 -16.09 -6.66
CA LEU A 46 0.94 -17.04 -7.66
C LEU A 46 0.66 -18.42 -7.05
N CYS A 47 1.31 -18.74 -5.94
CA CYS A 47 1.26 -20.05 -5.31
C CYS A 47 0.34 -20.12 -4.09
N SER A 48 -0.03 -18.97 -3.50
CA SER A 48 -0.85 -18.94 -2.29
C SER A 48 -2.33 -19.12 -2.59
N VAL A 49 -2.98 -20.02 -1.85
CA VAL A 49 -4.46 -20.17 -1.84
C VAL A 49 -5.12 -19.18 -0.87
N PHE A 50 -4.36 -18.66 0.09
CA PHE A 50 -4.86 -17.71 1.08
C PHE A 50 -4.92 -16.30 0.49
N THR A 51 -5.97 -15.56 0.80
CA THR A 51 -6.10 -14.15 0.45
C THR A 51 -6.28 -13.34 1.73
N PRO A 52 -5.40 -12.37 2.01
CA PRO A 52 -5.53 -11.54 3.20
C PRO A 52 -6.68 -10.54 3.07
N GLU A 53 -7.16 -10.04 4.18
CA GLU A 53 -8.11 -8.92 4.19
C GLU A 53 -7.40 -7.59 3.95
N ILE A 54 -6.12 -7.49 4.26
CA ILE A 54 -5.32 -6.27 4.18
C ILE A 54 -4.03 -6.54 3.41
N ALA A 55 -3.72 -5.69 2.45
CA ALA A 55 -2.46 -5.69 1.75
C ALA A 55 -1.87 -4.26 1.69
N ILE A 56 -0.59 -4.14 1.97
CA ILE A 56 0.17 -2.89 1.92
C ILE A 56 1.30 -3.05 0.93
N VAL A 57 1.41 -2.12 0.00
CA VAL A 57 2.41 -2.12 -1.05
C VAL A 57 3.35 -0.94 -0.86
N PHE A 58 4.60 -1.22 -0.54
CA PHE A 58 5.66 -0.23 -0.51
C PHE A 58 6.30 -0.06 -1.90
N PRO A 59 6.95 1.09 -2.15
CA PRO A 59 7.64 1.29 -3.42
C PRO A 59 8.78 0.29 -3.59
N PRO A 60 9.04 -0.17 -4.83
CA PRO A 60 10.22 -0.98 -5.09
C PRO A 60 11.50 -0.17 -4.83
N LYS A 61 12.58 -0.87 -4.55
CA LYS A 61 13.86 -0.27 -4.18
C LYS A 61 14.37 0.75 -5.20
N GLN A 62 14.11 0.52 -6.48
CA GLN A 62 14.52 1.40 -7.56
C GLN A 62 13.94 2.82 -7.47
N LEU A 63 12.73 2.97 -6.92
CA LEU A 63 12.11 4.28 -6.70
C LEU A 63 12.67 5.02 -5.49
N THR A 64 13.30 4.31 -4.56
CA THR A 64 13.80 4.90 -3.33
C THR A 64 15.29 5.28 -3.38
N ASP A 65 16.07 4.60 -4.20
CA ASP A 65 17.52 4.70 -4.18
C ASP A 65 18.10 5.65 -5.24
N ASN A 66 17.27 6.27 -6.10
CA ASN A 66 17.69 7.17 -7.18
C ASN A 66 18.87 6.61 -8.01
N VAL A 67 18.89 5.30 -8.24
CA VAL A 67 19.95 4.65 -9.01
C VAL A 67 19.70 4.91 -10.50
N PRO A 68 20.61 5.58 -11.21
CA PRO A 68 20.48 5.73 -12.66
C PRO A 68 20.47 4.36 -13.32
N SER A 69 19.37 4.00 -13.94
CA SER A 69 19.33 2.80 -14.76
C SER A 69 19.82 3.09 -16.18
N GLY A 70 20.34 2.08 -16.82
CA GLY A 70 20.81 2.20 -18.20
C GLY A 70 19.68 2.33 -19.23
N ASP A 71 18.46 1.91 -18.86
CA ASP A 71 17.28 2.00 -19.72
C ASP A 71 16.05 2.39 -18.89
N THR A 72 15.73 3.69 -18.91
CA THR A 72 14.61 4.28 -18.17
C THR A 72 13.26 3.71 -18.60
N GLN A 73 13.09 3.38 -19.89
CA GLN A 73 11.83 2.85 -20.40
C GLN A 73 11.57 1.43 -19.90
N GLU A 74 12.57 0.57 -19.95
CA GLU A 74 12.47 -0.82 -19.47
C GLU A 74 12.20 -0.84 -17.97
N GLU A 75 12.86 0.00 -17.20
CA GLU A 75 12.65 0.12 -15.77
C GLU A 75 11.26 0.63 -15.42
N TYR A 76 10.77 1.61 -16.15
CA TYR A 76 9.39 2.10 -16.00
C TYR A 76 8.37 0.98 -16.23
N TYR A 77 8.51 0.22 -17.30
CA TYR A 77 7.61 -0.91 -17.56
C TYR A 77 7.66 -1.95 -16.46
N ARG A 78 8.84 -2.26 -15.95
CA ARG A 78 9.01 -3.21 -14.85
C ARG A 78 8.30 -2.75 -13.57
N ILE A 79 8.46 -1.49 -13.23
CA ILE A 79 7.79 -0.89 -12.06
C ILE A 79 6.27 -0.89 -12.24
N MET A 80 5.81 -0.46 -13.39
CA MET A 80 4.37 -0.39 -13.67
C MET A 80 3.74 -1.78 -13.74
N GLU A 81 4.40 -2.74 -14.35
CA GLU A 81 3.96 -4.13 -14.36
C GLU A 81 3.84 -4.67 -12.95
N HIS A 82 4.82 -4.42 -12.11
CA HIS A 82 4.81 -4.82 -10.71
C HIS A 82 3.59 -4.25 -9.95
N TYR A 83 3.36 -2.95 -10.02
CA TYR A 83 2.24 -2.32 -9.33
C TYR A 83 0.88 -2.70 -9.93
N ILE A 84 0.75 -2.62 -11.24
CA ILE A 84 -0.53 -2.86 -11.92
C ILE A 84 -0.91 -4.33 -11.78
N HIS A 85 0.00 -5.22 -12.07
CA HIS A 85 -0.26 -6.67 -11.99
C HIS A 85 -0.61 -7.10 -10.56
N PHE A 86 0.18 -6.67 -9.59
CA PHE A 86 -0.10 -6.95 -8.19
C PHE A 86 -1.46 -6.42 -7.76
N SER A 87 -1.77 -5.19 -8.09
CA SER A 87 -3.03 -4.54 -7.70
C SER A 87 -4.24 -5.26 -8.28
N GLN A 88 -4.19 -5.57 -9.58
CA GLN A 88 -5.26 -6.30 -10.25
C GLN A 88 -5.47 -7.68 -9.64
N MET A 89 -4.40 -8.39 -9.39
CA MET A 89 -4.45 -9.71 -8.77
C MET A 89 -5.04 -9.66 -7.36
N MET A 90 -4.60 -8.68 -6.55
CA MET A 90 -5.11 -8.54 -5.18
C MET A 90 -6.60 -8.19 -5.13
N VAL A 91 -7.05 -7.19 -5.89
CA VAL A 91 -8.46 -6.82 -5.88
C VAL A 91 -9.34 -7.93 -6.43
N HIS A 92 -8.85 -8.66 -7.43
CA HIS A 92 -9.56 -9.81 -7.97
C HIS A 92 -9.73 -10.92 -6.92
N ARG A 93 -8.65 -11.27 -6.24
CA ARG A 93 -8.68 -12.27 -5.15
C ARG A 93 -9.55 -11.82 -3.97
N MET A 94 -9.45 -10.57 -3.57
CA MET A 94 -10.27 -10.00 -2.49
C MET A 94 -11.75 -10.00 -2.85
N SER A 95 -12.09 -9.78 -4.12
CA SER A 95 -13.49 -9.78 -4.58
C SER A 95 -14.16 -11.15 -4.51
N ASP A 96 -13.39 -12.22 -4.39
CA ASP A 96 -13.91 -13.57 -4.17
C ASP A 96 -14.26 -13.86 -2.70
N GLN A 97 -14.01 -12.92 -1.80
CA GLN A 97 -14.35 -13.02 -0.37
C GLN A 97 -15.68 -12.30 -0.08
N PRO A 98 -16.78 -13.01 0.07
CA PRO A 98 -18.12 -12.39 -0.01
C PRO A 98 -18.56 -11.62 1.24
N THR A 99 -17.87 -11.72 2.37
CA THR A 99 -18.36 -11.22 3.68
C THR A 99 -17.40 -10.33 4.44
N THR A 100 -16.24 -10.01 3.90
CA THR A 100 -15.22 -9.23 4.61
C THR A 100 -14.95 -7.90 3.91
N PHE A 101 -14.68 -6.87 4.73
CA PHE A 101 -14.08 -5.63 4.23
C PHE A 101 -12.61 -5.88 3.94
N ASN A 102 -12.15 -5.42 2.78
CA ASN A 102 -10.77 -5.59 2.35
C ASN A 102 -10.13 -4.22 2.11
N HIS A 103 -8.85 -4.11 2.43
CA HIS A 103 -8.10 -2.87 2.27
C HIS A 103 -6.82 -3.12 1.49
N LEU A 104 -6.61 -2.34 0.45
CA LEU A 104 -5.38 -2.29 -0.32
C LEU A 104 -4.80 -0.88 -0.23
N LEU A 105 -3.64 -0.75 0.38
CA LEU A 105 -2.99 0.52 0.62
C LEU A 105 -1.63 0.57 -0.09
N PHE A 106 -1.45 1.59 -0.92
CA PHE A 106 -0.16 1.92 -1.50
C PHE A 106 0.53 2.98 -0.65
N VAL A 107 1.79 2.75 -0.32
CA VAL A 107 2.64 3.75 0.32
C VAL A 107 3.58 4.28 -0.75
N LEU A 108 3.47 5.56 -1.06
CA LEU A 108 4.26 6.19 -2.11
C LEU A 108 5.38 7.04 -1.50
N PRO A 109 6.54 7.09 -2.15
CA PRO A 109 7.62 7.98 -1.72
C PRO A 109 7.18 9.43 -1.84
N PRO A 110 7.88 10.35 -1.16
CA PRO A 110 7.59 11.76 -1.32
C PRO A 110 7.66 12.14 -2.79
N TYR A 111 6.66 12.89 -3.23
CA TYR A 111 6.75 13.55 -4.52
C TYR A 111 7.84 14.61 -4.39
N ALA A 112 9.01 14.26 -4.87
CA ALA A 112 10.10 15.22 -4.93
C ALA A 112 9.83 16.18 -6.09
N ASP A 113 9.73 17.45 -5.77
CA ASP A 113 9.53 18.53 -6.72
C ASP A 113 10.56 18.49 -7.88
N GLU A 114 11.22 19.57 -8.18
CA GLU A 114 12.09 19.78 -9.34
C GLU A 114 13.25 18.77 -9.50
N TYR A 115 13.55 17.97 -8.47
CA TYR A 115 14.69 17.06 -8.43
C TYR A 115 14.34 15.59 -8.66
N SER A 116 13.06 15.23 -8.73
CA SER A 116 12.71 13.84 -9.03
C SER A 116 12.97 13.53 -10.50
N CYS A 117 13.46 12.34 -10.77
CA CYS A 117 13.64 11.93 -12.15
C CYS A 117 12.29 11.74 -12.85
N GLU A 118 12.31 11.80 -14.17
CA GLU A 118 11.10 11.66 -14.98
C GLU A 118 10.37 10.34 -14.70
N LEU A 119 11.12 9.27 -14.47
CA LEU A 119 10.57 7.95 -14.14
C LEU A 119 9.74 7.96 -12.86
N ASP A 120 10.23 8.61 -11.81
CA ASP A 120 9.53 8.71 -10.53
C ASP A 120 8.21 9.47 -10.68
N ARG A 121 8.21 10.54 -11.47
CA ARG A 121 6.99 11.31 -11.74
C ARG A 121 5.96 10.49 -12.51
N MET A 122 6.40 9.78 -13.53
CA MET A 122 5.51 8.93 -14.33
C MET A 122 4.91 7.83 -13.46
N ALA A 123 5.71 7.15 -12.64
CA ALA A 123 5.24 6.12 -11.73
C ALA A 123 4.26 6.69 -10.70
N TYR A 124 4.56 7.84 -10.12
CA TYR A 124 3.68 8.52 -9.17
C TYR A 124 2.29 8.80 -9.77
N TYR A 125 2.23 9.43 -10.94
CA TYR A 125 0.95 9.75 -11.57
C TYR A 125 0.19 8.50 -12.03
N ALA A 126 0.88 7.49 -12.50
CA ALA A 126 0.24 6.24 -12.89
C ALA A 126 -0.37 5.52 -11.68
N ILE A 127 0.32 5.46 -10.55
CA ILE A 127 -0.17 4.80 -9.34
C ILE A 127 -1.32 5.59 -8.71
N THR A 128 -1.21 6.91 -8.63
CA THR A 128 -2.31 7.73 -8.10
C THR A 128 -3.57 7.63 -8.94
N GLY A 129 -3.43 7.54 -10.26
CA GLY A 129 -4.53 7.26 -11.18
C GLY A 129 -5.12 5.86 -10.99
N LEU A 130 -4.26 4.86 -10.83
CA LEU A 130 -4.68 3.47 -10.56
C LEU A 130 -5.48 3.38 -9.25
N VAL A 131 -5.02 4.00 -8.19
CA VAL A 131 -5.70 4.05 -6.89
C VAL A 131 -7.09 4.67 -7.01
N ALA A 132 -7.20 5.80 -7.69
CA ALA A 132 -8.48 6.45 -7.92
C ALA A 132 -9.45 5.57 -8.71
N GLY A 133 -8.96 4.92 -9.77
CA GLY A 133 -9.77 4.03 -10.61
C GLY A 133 -10.20 2.76 -9.89
N LEU A 134 -9.28 2.06 -9.26
CA LEU A 134 -9.59 0.84 -8.49
C LEU A 134 -10.50 1.13 -7.31
N GLY A 135 -10.26 2.22 -6.59
CA GLY A 135 -11.10 2.62 -5.47
C GLY A 135 -12.56 2.77 -5.87
N LYS A 136 -12.81 3.48 -6.96
CA LYS A 136 -14.14 3.68 -7.51
C LYS A 136 -14.81 2.37 -7.97
N MET A 137 -14.03 1.53 -8.64
CA MET A 137 -14.53 0.28 -9.23
C MET A 137 -14.88 -0.76 -8.17
N TYR A 138 -14.08 -0.88 -7.11
CA TYR A 138 -14.16 -1.97 -6.15
C TYR A 138 -14.81 -1.60 -4.81
N ALA A 139 -15.05 -0.33 -4.52
CA ALA A 139 -15.78 0.07 -3.32
C ALA A 139 -17.16 -0.61 -3.17
N PRO A 140 -17.95 -0.78 -4.26
CA PRO A 140 -19.21 -1.50 -4.15
C PRO A 140 -19.06 -2.97 -3.74
N ARG A 141 -17.85 -3.53 -3.87
CA ARG A 141 -17.51 -4.89 -3.45
C ARG A 141 -16.82 -4.93 -2.07
N SER A 142 -16.88 -3.84 -1.33
CA SER A 142 -16.24 -3.70 -0.01
C SER A 142 -14.71 -3.88 -0.06
N ILE A 143 -14.09 -3.47 -1.15
CA ILE A 143 -12.64 -3.38 -1.29
C ILE A 143 -12.25 -1.92 -1.38
N PHE A 144 -11.50 -1.45 -0.37
CA PHE A 144 -11.13 -0.05 -0.22
C PHE A 144 -9.67 0.14 -0.61
N VAL A 145 -9.45 0.85 -1.71
CA VAL A 145 -8.12 1.10 -2.28
C VAL A 145 -7.78 2.57 -2.10
N ASN A 146 -6.68 2.83 -1.42
CA ASN A 146 -6.18 4.17 -1.15
C ASN A 146 -4.66 4.21 -1.25
N SER A 147 -4.08 5.39 -1.24
CA SER A 147 -2.64 5.58 -1.08
C SER A 147 -2.32 6.63 -0.03
N VAL A 148 -1.14 6.48 0.54
CA VAL A 148 -0.49 7.46 1.41
C VAL A 148 0.76 7.95 0.69
N ILE A 149 0.91 9.25 0.59
CA ILE A 149 2.09 9.88 -0.01
C ILE A 149 2.92 10.45 1.12
N LEU A 150 4.11 9.93 1.28
CA LEU A 150 5.02 10.31 2.36
C LEU A 150 5.62 11.69 2.12
N ASN A 151 6.00 12.35 3.18
CA ASN A 151 6.78 13.57 3.17
C ASN A 151 8.03 13.35 4.04
N ASP A 152 9.18 13.83 3.60
CA ASP A 152 10.47 13.65 4.29
C ASP A 152 10.51 14.23 5.71
N ASN A 153 9.67 15.21 6.02
CA ASN A 153 9.64 15.90 7.29
C ASN A 153 8.61 15.36 8.30
N LEU A 154 7.98 14.21 7.99
CA LEU A 154 6.92 13.68 8.82
C LEU A 154 7.44 12.91 10.04
N ASP A 155 6.69 13.03 11.12
CA ASP A 155 6.80 12.13 12.27
C ASP A 155 6.40 10.70 11.84
N ILE A 156 7.34 9.78 12.01
CA ILE A 156 7.15 8.36 11.68
C ILE A 156 5.97 7.76 12.45
N PHE A 157 5.75 8.16 13.68
CA PHE A 157 4.63 7.69 14.50
C PHE A 157 3.29 8.11 13.90
N LEU A 158 3.19 9.34 13.43
CA LEU A 158 1.99 9.86 12.77
C LEU A 158 1.72 9.10 11.48
N VAL A 159 2.74 8.86 10.66
CA VAL A 159 2.60 8.08 9.42
C VAL A 159 2.13 6.66 9.73
N SER A 160 2.74 6.01 10.71
CA SER A 160 2.36 4.66 11.12
C SER A 160 0.90 4.59 11.60
N ASP A 161 0.45 5.58 12.35
CA ASP A 161 -0.94 5.68 12.80
C ASP A 161 -1.92 5.87 11.65
N TRP A 162 -1.56 6.70 10.66
CA TRP A 162 -2.37 6.88 9.46
C TRP A 162 -2.47 5.60 8.65
N ILE A 163 -1.37 4.87 8.48
CA ILE A 163 -1.36 3.59 7.78
C ILE A 163 -2.29 2.60 8.48
N ALA A 164 -2.18 2.47 9.80
CA ALA A 164 -3.03 1.58 10.57
C ALA A 164 -4.51 1.95 10.48
N TYR A 165 -4.84 3.23 10.53
CA TYR A 165 -6.20 3.72 10.37
C TYR A 165 -6.78 3.39 8.99
N LEU A 166 -6.02 3.64 7.92
CA LEU A 166 -6.46 3.46 6.54
C LEU A 166 -6.65 1.99 6.14
N VAL A 167 -6.07 1.07 6.86
CA VAL A 167 -6.29 -0.38 6.63
C VAL A 167 -7.29 -1.00 7.61
N SER A 168 -7.90 -0.18 8.46
CA SER A 168 -8.93 -0.60 9.40
C SER A 168 -10.32 -0.30 8.88
N ASP A 169 -11.32 -0.98 9.43
CA ASP A 169 -12.73 -0.76 9.09
C ASP A 169 -13.24 0.64 9.49
N ASN A 170 -12.50 1.36 10.32
CA ASN A 170 -12.82 2.74 10.70
C ASN A 170 -12.69 3.73 9.53
N SER A 171 -11.96 3.37 8.48
CA SER A 171 -11.73 4.21 7.29
C SER A 171 -12.56 3.81 6.07
N ASN A 172 -13.60 2.99 6.22
CA ASN A 172 -14.38 2.46 5.10
C ASN A 172 -15.12 3.53 4.28
N ASN A 173 -15.20 4.75 4.78
CA ASN A 173 -15.71 5.91 4.05
C ASN A 173 -14.65 6.60 3.17
N ILE A 174 -13.39 6.22 3.27
CA ILE A 174 -12.30 6.75 2.46
C ILE A 174 -12.05 5.79 1.31
N VAL A 175 -12.27 6.26 0.09
CA VAL A 175 -12.26 5.42 -1.10
C VAL A 175 -11.56 6.11 -2.25
N GLY A 176 -10.57 5.46 -2.83
CA GLY A 176 -9.86 5.93 -4.02
C GLY A 176 -9.10 7.23 -3.80
N GLN A 177 -8.64 7.49 -2.58
CA GLN A 177 -7.96 8.71 -2.21
C GLN A 177 -6.44 8.55 -2.18
N ASN A 178 -5.75 9.58 -2.62
CA ASN A 178 -4.31 9.72 -2.51
C ASN A 178 -4.02 10.76 -1.43
N ILE A 179 -3.66 10.30 -0.25
CA ILE A 179 -3.56 11.14 0.95
C ILE A 179 -2.13 11.60 1.14
N LYS A 180 -1.92 12.90 1.00
CA LYS A 180 -0.63 13.52 1.29
C LYS A 180 -0.53 13.79 2.78
N LEU A 181 0.48 13.26 3.39
CA LEU A 181 0.79 13.47 4.80
C LEU A 181 1.80 14.60 4.98
#